data_b7ffe5d91ce0c4f607cd17f18c47768e
#
_entry.id   b7ffe5d91ce0c4f607cd17f18c47768e
#
_cell.length_a   1.000
_cell.length_b   1.000
_cell.length_c   1.000
_cell.angle_alpha   90.00
_cell.angle_beta   90.00
_cell.angle_gamma   90.00
#
_symmetry.space_group_name_H-M   'P 1'
#
loop_
_entity.id
_entity.type
_entity.pdbx_description
1 polymer ?
#
loop_
_entity_poly.entity_id
_entity_poly.type
_entity_poly.pdbx_seq_one_letter_code
_entity_poly.pdbx_strand_id
1 'polypeptide(L)'
;LAAMEAGKDVSLEKPITRSIGEGRKLVDAAQRLQRVFRVDSELRSYPHIVQAAELVRNGRIGKVHTVTVGVPGSDVGCSAQPTMPVPPDLDYERWQGPAPRAPYTEYRVHKPKAYERPGWMRHLFYCDGMITNWTTHWNDGAAFATGLERTGPVEIEASGAYPPADSFWNVLLKFEVKMRFANGVQWTYLTDKPYFRIEGTEGWVYAEYPLLQAKLDGREGYLYFGDKRSKSPPQLMPAPAVRPDDIRFYVKSDKQDFIDCVKSRGETLEPAEVGHRVTSLGHLGQIAIQVGQKLKF
;
A
#
# COMPACT_ATOMS: atom_id res chain seq x y z
N LEU A 1 -0.86 -15.04 -13.98
CA LEU A 1 -0.47 -15.31 -15.37
C LEU A 1 -1.45 -16.28 -16.02
N ALA A 2 -1.58 -17.52 -15.54
CA ALA A 2 -2.43 -18.55 -16.14
C ALA A 2 -3.87 -18.10 -16.43
N ALA A 3 -4.49 -17.33 -15.52
CA ALA A 3 -5.82 -16.77 -15.76
C ALA A 3 -5.84 -15.83 -16.96
N MET A 4 -4.87 -14.93 -17.08
CA MET A 4 -4.77 -14.01 -18.23
C MET A 4 -4.50 -14.74 -19.53
N GLU A 5 -3.64 -15.76 -19.52
CA GLU A 5 -3.37 -16.65 -20.66
C GLU A 5 -4.63 -17.43 -21.10
N ALA A 6 -5.49 -17.78 -20.15
CA ALA A 6 -6.81 -18.35 -20.40
C ALA A 6 -7.88 -17.31 -20.78
N GLY A 7 -7.48 -16.07 -21.10
CA GLY A 7 -8.38 -15.01 -21.57
C GLY A 7 -9.21 -14.34 -20.47
N LYS A 8 -8.90 -14.56 -19.18
CA LYS A 8 -9.65 -13.96 -18.06
C LYS A 8 -9.10 -12.60 -17.68
N ASP A 9 -9.98 -11.69 -17.29
CA ASP A 9 -9.64 -10.48 -16.55
C ASP A 9 -9.39 -10.83 -15.08
N VAL A 10 -8.58 -10.04 -14.38
CA VAL A 10 -8.05 -10.42 -13.06
C VAL A 10 -8.31 -9.32 -12.04
N SER A 11 -8.90 -9.70 -10.92
CA SER A 11 -8.89 -8.91 -9.68
C SER A 11 -8.00 -9.62 -8.66
N LEU A 12 -6.93 -8.97 -8.24
CA LEU A 12 -5.90 -9.53 -7.38
C LEU A 12 -5.80 -8.73 -6.09
N GLU A 13 -5.69 -9.45 -4.97
CA GLU A 13 -5.36 -8.83 -3.68
C GLU A 13 -3.94 -8.25 -3.67
N LYS A 14 -3.77 -7.20 -2.87
CA LYS A 14 -2.46 -6.61 -2.58
C LYS A 14 -1.70 -7.42 -1.51
N PRO A 15 -0.38 -7.33 -1.44
CA PRO A 15 0.54 -6.81 -2.44
C PRO A 15 0.54 -7.70 -3.69
N ILE A 16 0.72 -7.09 -4.85
CA ILE A 16 0.54 -7.78 -6.14
C ILE A 16 1.45 -9.01 -6.32
N THR A 17 2.67 -8.98 -5.81
CA THR A 17 3.66 -10.07 -5.95
C THR A 17 4.66 -10.10 -4.80
N ARG A 18 5.43 -11.20 -4.72
CA ARG A 18 6.53 -11.39 -3.78
C ARG A 18 7.85 -10.78 -4.24
N SER A 19 7.96 -10.40 -5.50
CA SER A 19 9.18 -9.78 -6.04
C SER A 19 8.86 -8.76 -7.13
N ILE A 20 9.79 -7.82 -7.32
CA ILE A 20 9.69 -6.79 -8.37
C ILE A 20 9.61 -7.44 -9.76
N GLY A 21 10.43 -8.48 -10.00
CA GLY A 21 10.46 -9.18 -11.29
C GLY A 21 9.14 -9.89 -11.63
N GLU A 22 8.47 -10.50 -10.64
CA GLU A 22 7.14 -11.08 -10.84
C GLU A 22 6.10 -10.01 -11.16
N GLY A 23 6.13 -8.87 -10.46
CA GLY A 23 5.24 -7.76 -10.71
C GLY A 23 5.36 -7.25 -12.15
N ARG A 24 6.58 -7.06 -12.63
CA ARG A 24 6.84 -6.66 -14.02
C ARG A 24 6.27 -7.67 -15.03
N LYS A 25 6.47 -8.96 -14.80
CA LYS A 25 5.90 -10.03 -15.66
C LYS A 25 4.36 -10.00 -15.69
N LEU A 26 3.71 -9.69 -14.56
CA LEU A 26 2.24 -9.56 -14.54
C LEU A 26 1.77 -8.36 -15.35
N VAL A 27 2.45 -7.22 -15.22
CA VAL A 27 2.15 -6.02 -16.01
C VAL A 27 2.29 -6.27 -17.50
N ASP A 28 3.43 -6.82 -17.91
CA ASP A 28 3.74 -7.10 -19.32
C ASP A 28 2.71 -8.10 -19.90
N ALA A 29 2.28 -9.08 -19.11
CA ALA A 29 1.25 -10.04 -19.52
C ALA A 29 -0.13 -9.38 -19.63
N ALA A 30 -0.52 -8.54 -18.66
CA ALA A 30 -1.79 -7.83 -18.71
C ALA A 30 -1.91 -6.95 -19.97
N GLN A 31 -0.83 -6.21 -20.28
CA GLN A 31 -0.75 -5.37 -21.48
C GLN A 31 -0.75 -6.19 -22.78
N ARG A 32 0.13 -7.19 -22.89
CA ARG A 32 0.27 -8.05 -24.09
C ARG A 32 -1.01 -8.81 -24.40
N LEU A 33 -1.69 -9.31 -23.37
CA LEU A 33 -2.92 -10.10 -23.51
C LEU A 33 -4.19 -9.22 -23.49
N GLN A 34 -4.05 -7.91 -23.33
CA GLN A 34 -5.15 -6.94 -23.26
C GLN A 34 -6.21 -7.35 -22.21
N ARG A 35 -5.74 -7.74 -21.01
CA ARG A 35 -6.62 -8.11 -19.91
C ARG A 35 -6.82 -6.93 -18.97
N VAL A 36 -8.05 -6.75 -18.53
CA VAL A 36 -8.37 -5.81 -17.45
C VAL A 36 -7.83 -6.40 -16.17
N PHE A 37 -7.03 -5.60 -15.47
CA PHE A 37 -6.41 -5.99 -14.22
C PHE A 37 -6.70 -4.96 -13.14
N ARG A 38 -7.09 -5.41 -11.97
CA ARG A 38 -7.32 -4.58 -10.78
C ARG A 38 -6.50 -5.12 -9.62
N VAL A 39 -5.86 -4.22 -8.89
CA VAL A 39 -5.26 -4.49 -7.58
C VAL A 39 -6.17 -3.95 -6.49
N ASP A 40 -6.33 -4.68 -5.40
CA ASP A 40 -7.28 -4.34 -4.32
C ASP A 40 -6.60 -3.55 -3.20
N SER A 41 -6.19 -2.29 -3.47
CA SER A 41 -5.64 -1.42 -2.41
C SER A 41 -6.70 -0.66 -1.62
N GLU A 42 -7.92 -0.55 -2.15
CA GLU A 42 -9.12 0.06 -1.58
C GLU A 42 -9.09 1.58 -1.42
N LEU A 43 -7.97 2.21 -1.07
CA LEU A 43 -7.93 3.62 -0.63
C LEU A 43 -8.43 4.60 -1.70
N ARG A 44 -8.28 4.29 -2.97
CA ARG A 44 -8.77 5.11 -4.10
C ARG A 44 -10.30 5.18 -4.18
N SER A 45 -11.00 4.35 -3.40
CA SER A 45 -12.48 4.34 -3.28
C SER A 45 -13.00 5.14 -2.08
N TYR A 46 -12.13 5.69 -1.23
CA TYR A 46 -12.56 6.44 -0.06
C TYR A 46 -12.70 7.94 -0.31
N PRO A 47 -13.85 8.56 0.05
CA PRO A 47 -14.12 9.97 -0.25
C PRO A 47 -13.05 10.94 0.24
N HIS A 48 -12.50 10.73 1.43
CA HIS A 48 -11.47 11.59 2.00
C HIS A 48 -10.13 11.47 1.28
N ILE A 49 -9.79 10.29 0.76
CA ILE A 49 -8.58 10.07 -0.05
C ILE A 49 -8.75 10.71 -1.44
N VAL A 50 -9.91 10.53 -2.05
CA VAL A 50 -10.25 11.19 -3.34
C VAL A 50 -10.20 12.71 -3.18
N GLN A 51 -10.77 13.26 -2.12
CA GLN A 51 -10.71 14.69 -1.84
C GLN A 51 -9.28 15.18 -1.62
N ALA A 52 -8.44 14.43 -0.89
CA ALA A 52 -7.03 14.75 -0.74
C ALA A 52 -6.32 14.78 -2.10
N ALA A 53 -6.57 13.80 -2.96
CA ALA A 53 -6.00 13.74 -4.31
C ALA A 53 -6.44 14.95 -5.16
N GLU A 54 -7.73 15.30 -5.15
CA GLU A 54 -8.21 16.49 -5.86
C GLU A 54 -7.53 17.77 -5.38
N LEU A 55 -7.36 17.96 -4.07
CA LEU A 55 -6.69 19.14 -3.51
C LEU A 55 -5.23 19.23 -3.98
N VAL A 56 -4.49 18.16 -3.88
CA VAL A 56 -3.08 18.11 -4.25
C VAL A 56 -2.90 18.27 -5.76
N ARG A 57 -3.65 17.51 -6.56
CA ARG A 57 -3.55 17.51 -8.03
C ARG A 57 -3.97 18.83 -8.66
N ASN A 58 -4.84 19.59 -8.01
CA ASN A 58 -5.26 20.93 -8.42
C ASN A 58 -4.40 22.06 -7.81
N GLY A 59 -3.26 21.71 -7.23
CA GLY A 59 -2.28 22.68 -6.73
C GLY A 59 -2.74 23.52 -5.51
N ARG A 60 -3.73 23.01 -4.73
CA ARG A 60 -4.28 23.76 -3.58
C ARG A 60 -3.31 23.88 -2.39
N ILE A 61 -2.21 23.15 -2.42
CA ILE A 61 -1.12 23.23 -1.44
C ILE A 61 0.19 23.75 -2.05
N GLY A 62 0.14 24.28 -3.28
CA GLY A 62 1.32 24.68 -4.04
C GLY A 62 2.12 23.47 -4.54
N LYS A 63 3.43 23.67 -4.80
CA LYS A 63 4.33 22.62 -5.29
C LYS A 63 4.64 21.63 -4.17
N VAL A 64 4.31 20.35 -4.38
CA VAL A 64 4.63 19.25 -3.44
C VAL A 64 6.15 19.09 -3.33
N HIS A 65 6.65 18.97 -2.10
CA HIS A 65 8.07 18.73 -1.81
C HIS A 65 8.31 17.58 -0.81
N THR A 66 7.35 17.28 0.08
CA THR A 66 7.51 16.24 1.11
C THR A 66 6.27 15.37 1.21
N VAL A 67 6.49 14.06 1.28
CA VAL A 67 5.44 13.07 1.55
C VAL A 67 5.90 12.20 2.72
N THR A 68 5.04 12.03 3.72
CA THR A 68 5.26 11.12 4.83
C THR A 68 4.10 10.14 4.92
N VAL A 69 4.42 8.84 5.04
CA VAL A 69 3.44 7.77 5.13
C VAL A 69 3.72 6.92 6.36
N GLY A 70 2.75 6.83 7.25
CA GLY A 70 2.77 5.93 8.40
C GLY A 70 2.08 4.60 8.07
N VAL A 71 2.67 3.49 8.52
CA VAL A 71 2.08 2.16 8.43
C VAL A 71 2.35 1.37 9.71
N PRO A 72 1.46 0.44 10.13
CA PRO A 72 1.67 -0.28 11.38
C PRO A 72 2.91 -1.17 11.33
N GLY A 73 3.55 -1.36 12.47
CA GLY A 73 4.61 -2.34 12.63
C GLY A 73 4.08 -3.79 12.64
N SER A 74 5.00 -4.74 12.56
CA SER A 74 4.69 -6.14 12.79
C SER A 74 4.60 -6.43 14.29
N ASP A 75 3.92 -7.53 14.63
CA ASP A 75 3.92 -8.03 16.00
C ASP A 75 5.32 -8.48 16.42
N VAL A 76 5.62 -8.27 17.67
CA VAL A 76 6.89 -8.71 18.28
C VAL A 76 7.10 -10.22 18.15
N GLY A 77 8.36 -10.62 18.25
CA GLY A 77 8.83 -11.96 18.00
C GLY A 77 8.01 -13.09 18.62
N CYS A 78 8.12 -14.23 18.00
CA CYS A 78 7.50 -15.48 18.43
C CYS A 78 8.62 -16.52 18.64
N SER A 79 8.62 -17.20 19.78
CA SER A 79 9.53 -18.31 20.04
C SER A 79 9.30 -19.48 19.08
N ALA A 80 10.26 -20.38 18.98
CA ALA A 80 10.12 -21.61 18.19
C ALA A 80 8.81 -22.33 18.54
N GLN A 81 8.12 -22.82 17.51
CA GLN A 81 6.84 -23.52 17.65
C GLN A 81 7.01 -25.02 17.38
N PRO A 82 6.34 -25.87 18.16
CA PRO A 82 6.38 -27.31 17.91
C PRO A 82 5.73 -27.66 16.58
N THR A 83 6.26 -28.70 15.93
CA THR A 83 5.59 -29.30 14.77
C THR A 83 4.29 -29.96 15.20
N MET A 84 3.24 -29.77 14.40
CA MET A 84 1.90 -30.33 14.64
C MET A 84 1.48 -31.21 13.46
N PRO A 85 0.56 -32.18 13.67
CA PRO A 85 -0.11 -32.86 12.57
C PRO A 85 -0.85 -31.84 11.69
N VAL A 86 -0.80 -32.06 10.38
CA VAL A 86 -1.59 -31.27 9.43
C VAL A 86 -3.09 -31.54 9.66
N PRO A 87 -3.95 -30.53 9.81
CA PRO A 87 -5.39 -30.72 9.89
C PRO A 87 -5.92 -31.50 8.66
N PRO A 88 -6.88 -32.41 8.82
CA PRO A 88 -7.35 -33.28 7.74
C PRO A 88 -8.05 -32.53 6.60
N ASP A 89 -8.54 -31.32 6.86
CA ASP A 89 -9.21 -30.42 5.91
C ASP A 89 -8.25 -29.40 5.24
N LEU A 90 -6.94 -29.47 5.54
CA LEU A 90 -5.93 -28.58 4.97
C LEU A 90 -5.00 -29.33 4.02
N ASP A 91 -5.07 -29.02 2.75
CA ASP A 91 -4.01 -29.38 1.79
C ASP A 91 -2.77 -28.49 2.01
N TYR A 92 -1.95 -28.88 3.01
CA TYR A 92 -0.81 -28.08 3.44
C TYR A 92 0.27 -27.96 2.37
N GLU A 93 0.44 -28.98 1.55
CA GLU A 93 1.42 -28.92 0.45
C GLU A 93 1.04 -27.87 -0.58
N ARG A 94 -0.22 -27.86 -0.98
CA ARG A 94 -0.75 -26.84 -1.90
C ARG A 94 -0.75 -25.45 -1.28
N TRP A 95 -1.07 -25.36 0.05
CA TRP A 95 -1.05 -24.10 0.78
C TRP A 95 0.36 -23.48 0.79
N GLN A 96 1.43 -24.27 0.99
CA GLN A 96 2.80 -23.76 0.94
C GLN A 96 3.20 -23.20 -0.43
N GLY A 97 2.59 -23.69 -1.50
CA GLY A 97 2.90 -23.25 -2.87
C GLY A 97 4.39 -23.39 -3.21
N PRO A 98 5.00 -22.35 -3.80
CA PRO A 98 6.43 -22.37 -4.18
C PRO A 98 7.38 -22.07 -3.01
N ALA A 99 6.86 -21.78 -1.80
CA ALA A 99 7.71 -21.50 -0.65
C ALA A 99 8.55 -22.72 -0.24
N PRO A 100 9.71 -22.52 0.43
CA PRO A 100 10.47 -23.63 1.00
C PRO A 100 9.60 -24.51 1.91
N ARG A 101 9.76 -25.83 1.78
CA ARG A 101 9.00 -26.78 2.59
C ARG A 101 9.34 -26.63 4.06
N ALA A 102 8.32 -26.54 4.90
CA ALA A 102 8.46 -26.39 6.33
C ALA A 102 7.39 -27.22 7.05
N PRO A 103 7.70 -27.77 8.25
CA PRO A 103 6.71 -28.49 9.05
C PRO A 103 5.49 -27.62 9.37
N TYR A 104 4.33 -28.28 9.47
CA TYR A 104 3.11 -27.58 9.86
C TYR A 104 3.16 -27.13 11.32
N THR A 105 2.69 -25.93 11.56
CA THR A 105 2.30 -25.41 12.87
C THR A 105 1.21 -24.37 12.67
N GLU A 106 0.26 -24.29 13.59
CA GLU A 106 -0.82 -23.32 13.59
C GLU A 106 -0.28 -21.87 13.49
N TYR A 107 0.83 -21.59 14.16
CA TYR A 107 1.49 -20.27 14.16
C TYR A 107 2.10 -19.87 12.80
N ARG A 108 2.24 -20.79 11.87
CA ARG A 108 2.65 -20.49 10.49
C ARG A 108 1.46 -20.14 9.61
N VAL A 109 0.38 -20.91 9.72
CA VAL A 109 -0.71 -20.89 8.75
C VAL A 109 -1.87 -20.01 9.21
N HIS A 110 -2.31 -20.18 10.44
CA HIS A 110 -3.55 -19.60 10.95
C HIS A 110 -3.28 -18.31 11.73
N LYS A 111 -4.37 -17.71 12.19
CA LYS A 111 -4.34 -16.61 13.14
C LYS A 111 -4.29 -17.17 14.57
N PRO A 112 -3.15 -17.04 15.27
CA PRO A 112 -3.09 -17.45 16.67
C PRO A 112 -4.01 -16.58 17.53
N LYS A 113 -4.61 -17.15 18.59
CA LYS A 113 -5.62 -16.47 19.43
C LYS A 113 -5.17 -15.14 20.04
N ALA A 114 -3.88 -15.01 20.33
CA ALA A 114 -3.29 -13.79 20.93
C ALA A 114 -2.94 -12.69 19.92
N TYR A 115 -3.14 -12.91 18.63
CA TYR A 115 -2.67 -12.02 17.57
C TYR A 115 -3.78 -11.66 16.59
N GLU A 116 -3.72 -10.46 16.03
CA GLU A 116 -4.72 -9.97 15.10
C GLU A 116 -4.56 -10.50 13.67
N ARG A 117 -3.36 -10.98 13.30
CA ARG A 117 -3.02 -11.37 11.93
C ARG A 117 -2.58 -12.83 11.84
N PRO A 118 -2.79 -13.49 10.67
CA PRO A 118 -2.31 -14.84 10.42
C PRO A 118 -0.78 -14.93 10.50
N GLY A 119 -0.27 -16.06 10.94
CA GLY A 119 1.16 -16.29 11.11
C GLY A 119 1.97 -16.16 9.82
N TRP A 120 1.42 -16.59 8.67
CA TRP A 120 2.08 -16.50 7.37
C TRP A 120 2.49 -15.06 6.98
N MET A 121 1.77 -14.06 7.45
CA MET A 121 2.10 -12.64 7.21
C MET A 121 3.39 -12.19 7.92
N ARG A 122 3.94 -13.02 8.79
CA ARG A 122 5.16 -12.78 9.58
C ARG A 122 6.35 -13.63 9.16
N HIS A 123 6.21 -14.37 8.04
CA HIS A 123 7.28 -15.18 7.47
C HIS A 123 7.71 -14.65 6.11
N LEU A 124 9.00 -14.34 5.96
CA LEU A 124 9.60 -13.86 4.71
C LEU A 124 9.41 -14.81 3.52
N PHE A 125 9.10 -16.09 3.75
CA PHE A 125 8.80 -17.03 2.67
C PHE A 125 7.47 -16.72 1.98
N TYR A 126 6.51 -16.12 2.69
CA TYR A 126 5.15 -15.87 2.20
C TYR A 126 4.83 -14.37 2.05
N CYS A 127 5.41 -13.52 2.92
CA CYS A 127 5.10 -12.10 2.99
C CYS A 127 6.33 -11.34 3.51
N ASP A 128 6.55 -10.11 3.03
CA ASP A 128 7.60 -9.22 3.57
C ASP A 128 7.15 -8.49 4.86
N GLY A 129 5.99 -8.83 5.37
CA GLY A 129 5.41 -8.15 6.53
C GLY A 129 4.78 -6.80 6.19
N MET A 130 4.75 -5.91 7.17
CA MET A 130 4.05 -4.63 7.04
C MET A 130 4.69 -3.68 6.03
N ILE A 131 5.98 -3.83 5.75
CA ILE A 131 6.71 -3.01 4.78
C ILE A 131 6.16 -3.12 3.35
N THR A 132 5.54 -4.24 2.98
CA THR A 132 4.82 -4.39 1.70
C THR A 132 3.31 -4.39 1.91
N ASN A 133 2.81 -5.09 2.91
CA ASN A 133 1.38 -5.31 3.12
C ASN A 133 0.59 -4.00 3.33
N TRP A 134 1.01 -3.15 4.26
CA TRP A 134 0.34 -1.87 4.54
C TRP A 134 0.86 -0.71 3.69
N THR A 135 2.08 -0.82 3.22
CA THR A 135 2.65 0.13 2.27
C THR A 135 1.82 0.23 1.01
N THR A 136 1.33 -0.90 0.48
CA THR A 136 0.47 -0.91 -0.72
C THR A 136 -0.88 -0.23 -0.53
N HIS A 137 -1.36 -0.03 0.68
CA HIS A 137 -2.53 0.80 0.92
C HIS A 137 -2.15 2.29 0.97
N TRP A 138 -1.31 2.68 1.93
CA TRP A 138 -1.08 4.08 2.24
C TRP A 138 -0.11 4.77 1.29
N ASN A 139 0.93 4.09 0.80
CA ASN A 139 1.74 4.64 -0.29
C ASN A 139 0.95 4.73 -1.59
N ASP A 140 -0.01 3.83 -1.84
CA ASP A 140 -0.90 3.97 -3.00
C ASP A 140 -1.77 5.22 -2.90
N GLY A 141 -2.43 5.46 -1.77
CA GLY A 141 -3.22 6.67 -1.56
C GLY A 141 -2.40 7.95 -1.72
N ALA A 142 -1.18 7.98 -1.18
CA ALA A 142 -0.27 9.12 -1.33
C ALA A 142 0.24 9.28 -2.78
N ALA A 143 0.55 8.17 -3.47
CA ALA A 143 0.99 8.18 -4.87
C ALA A 143 -0.14 8.67 -5.79
N PHE A 144 -1.36 8.22 -5.57
CA PHE A 144 -2.55 8.71 -6.25
C PHE A 144 -2.74 10.21 -6.05
N ALA A 145 -2.65 10.68 -4.80
CA ALA A 145 -2.81 12.10 -4.48
C ALA A 145 -1.72 12.98 -5.12
N THR A 146 -0.48 12.50 -5.22
CA THR A 146 0.64 13.26 -5.79
C THR A 146 0.80 13.09 -7.30
N GLY A 147 0.16 12.09 -7.91
CA GLY A 147 0.36 11.74 -9.32
C GLY A 147 1.67 11.02 -9.61
N LEU A 148 2.29 10.42 -8.59
CA LEU A 148 3.56 9.72 -8.71
C LEU A 148 3.41 8.20 -8.88
N GLU A 149 2.19 7.69 -8.97
CA GLU A 149 1.86 6.27 -9.05
C GLU A 149 2.44 5.52 -10.26
N ARG A 150 2.87 6.25 -11.30
CA ARG A 150 3.50 5.67 -12.51
C ARG A 150 4.99 5.96 -12.60
N THR A 151 5.59 6.45 -11.53
CA THR A 151 7.01 6.76 -11.43
C THR A 151 7.69 5.89 -10.38
N GLY A 152 8.97 6.12 -10.14
CA GLY A 152 9.73 5.46 -9.09
C GLY A 152 10.76 6.40 -8.47
N PRO A 153 11.30 6.06 -7.29
CA PRO A 153 12.37 6.81 -6.68
C PRO A 153 13.67 6.65 -7.47
N VAL A 154 14.52 7.69 -7.44
CA VAL A 154 15.88 7.66 -8.00
C VAL A 154 16.93 7.37 -6.93
N GLU A 155 16.58 7.54 -5.67
CA GLU A 155 17.42 7.17 -4.51
C GLU A 155 16.56 6.60 -3.39
N ILE A 156 17.09 5.61 -2.68
CA ILE A 156 16.48 4.98 -1.52
C ILE A 156 17.53 4.77 -0.44
N GLU A 157 17.23 5.19 0.78
CA GLU A 157 17.96 4.88 2.00
C GLU A 157 16.98 4.35 3.02
N ALA A 158 17.31 3.25 3.70
CA ALA A 158 16.40 2.61 4.61
C ALA A 158 17.09 2.02 5.83
N SER A 159 16.40 2.01 6.95
CA SER A 159 16.79 1.32 8.17
C SER A 159 15.62 0.52 8.73
N GLY A 160 15.91 -0.54 9.46
CA GLY A 160 14.87 -1.37 10.05
C GLY A 160 15.42 -2.33 11.09
N ALA A 161 14.53 -2.86 11.90
CA ALA A 161 14.84 -3.85 12.93
C ALA A 161 14.12 -5.16 12.65
N TYR A 162 14.88 -6.22 12.53
CA TYR A 162 14.37 -7.60 12.50
C TYR A 162 14.20 -8.12 13.94
N PRO A 163 13.36 -9.13 14.16
CA PRO A 163 13.35 -9.86 15.42
C PRO A 163 14.69 -10.61 15.63
N PRO A 164 14.97 -11.15 16.83
CA PRO A 164 16.11 -12.01 17.07
C PRO A 164 16.21 -13.15 16.02
N ALA A 165 17.41 -13.57 15.68
CA ALA A 165 17.65 -14.53 14.59
C ALA A 165 17.00 -15.91 14.82
N ASP A 166 16.76 -16.30 16.06
CA ASP A 166 16.07 -17.53 16.47
C ASP A 166 14.54 -17.39 16.54
N SER A 167 14.00 -16.21 16.23
CA SER A 167 12.55 -16.00 16.24
C SER A 167 11.88 -16.82 15.13
N PHE A 168 10.74 -17.42 15.46
CA PHE A 168 9.93 -18.16 14.51
C PHE A 168 9.35 -17.27 13.41
N TRP A 169 8.94 -16.04 13.74
CA TRP A 169 8.57 -15.01 12.78
C TRP A 169 9.77 -14.11 12.49
N ASN A 170 10.00 -13.80 11.22
CA ASN A 170 11.26 -13.21 10.76
C ASN A 170 11.12 -12.00 9.84
N VAL A 171 9.93 -11.37 9.78
CA VAL A 171 9.73 -10.11 9.05
C VAL A 171 10.17 -8.91 9.89
N LEU A 172 10.39 -7.76 9.25
CA LEU A 172 10.72 -6.50 9.91
C LEU A 172 9.67 -6.10 10.97
N LEU A 173 10.13 -5.74 12.16
CA LEU A 173 9.30 -5.22 13.24
C LEU A 173 9.06 -3.72 13.10
N LYS A 174 10.11 -2.98 12.73
CA LYS A 174 10.12 -1.54 12.51
C LYS A 174 10.98 -1.19 11.32
N PHE A 175 10.64 -0.11 10.64
CA PHE A 175 11.42 0.40 9.52
C PHE A 175 11.17 1.90 9.31
N GLU A 176 12.14 2.55 8.67
CA GLU A 176 12.04 3.86 8.05
C GLU A 176 12.70 3.78 6.68
N VAL A 177 12.00 4.23 5.64
CA VAL A 177 12.48 4.23 4.26
C VAL A 177 12.35 5.65 3.71
N LYS A 178 13.47 6.23 3.31
CA LYS A 178 13.58 7.57 2.72
C LYS A 178 13.88 7.42 1.24
N MET A 179 13.11 8.09 0.42
CA MET A 179 13.20 8.05 -1.02
C MET A 179 13.23 9.46 -1.58
N ARG A 180 13.92 9.62 -2.70
CA ARG A 180 13.90 10.85 -3.50
C ARG A 180 13.41 10.52 -4.91
N PHE A 181 12.42 11.26 -5.37
CA PHE A 181 11.93 11.17 -6.74
C PHE A 181 12.66 12.14 -7.67
N ALA A 182 12.63 11.88 -8.99
CA ALA A 182 13.33 12.69 -9.98
C ALA A 182 12.86 14.16 -10.00
N ASN A 183 11.61 14.44 -9.66
CA ASN A 183 11.04 15.78 -9.54
C ASN A 183 11.43 16.53 -8.25
N GLY A 184 12.26 15.91 -7.40
CA GLY A 184 12.77 16.47 -6.15
C GLY A 184 11.94 16.16 -4.91
N VAL A 185 10.77 15.51 -5.04
CA VAL A 185 9.94 15.13 -3.90
C VAL A 185 10.70 14.18 -2.98
N GLN A 186 10.75 14.52 -1.69
CA GLN A 186 11.24 13.68 -0.61
C GLN A 186 10.08 12.86 -0.05
N TRP A 187 10.25 11.56 -0.02
CA TRP A 187 9.22 10.64 0.42
C TRP A 187 9.76 9.75 1.52
N THR A 188 9.08 9.75 2.67
CA THR A 188 9.41 8.88 3.79
C THR A 188 8.21 8.01 4.11
N TYR A 189 8.40 6.69 4.23
CA TYR A 189 7.42 5.85 4.87
C TYR A 189 8.04 5.06 6.01
N LEU A 190 7.29 4.91 7.10
CA LEU A 190 7.84 4.42 8.36
C LEU A 190 6.77 3.69 9.18
N THR A 191 7.27 2.94 10.17
CA THR A 191 6.41 2.31 11.18
C THR A 191 5.79 3.36 12.09
N ASP A 192 4.48 3.54 11.97
CA ASP A 192 3.64 4.45 12.75
C ASP A 192 2.17 3.97 12.68
N LYS A 193 1.21 4.80 13.11
CA LYS A 193 -0.20 4.60 12.77
C LYS A 193 -0.42 4.79 11.26
N PRO A 194 -1.50 4.22 10.69
CA PRO A 194 -1.78 4.37 9.26
C PRO A 194 -2.21 5.79 8.88
N TYR A 195 -1.44 6.50 8.06
CA TYR A 195 -1.76 7.82 7.51
C TYR A 195 -0.87 8.15 6.31
N PHE A 196 -1.21 9.21 5.60
CA PHE A 196 -0.26 9.99 4.83
C PHE A 196 -0.37 11.50 5.11
N ARG A 197 0.76 12.20 4.99
CA ARG A 197 0.86 13.65 5.00
C ARG A 197 1.62 14.10 3.77
N ILE A 198 1.06 15.06 3.03
CA ILE A 198 1.66 15.66 1.84
C ILE A 198 1.81 17.15 2.08
N GLU A 199 3.04 17.65 1.95
CA GLU A 199 3.38 19.05 2.17
C GLU A 199 3.82 19.71 0.86
N GLY A 200 3.28 20.88 0.62
CA GLY A 200 3.62 21.74 -0.49
C GLY A 200 4.02 23.13 -0.02
N THR A 201 4.39 23.99 -0.97
CA THR A 201 4.89 25.35 -0.69
C THR A 201 3.85 26.28 -0.07
N GLU A 202 2.56 25.98 -0.17
CA GLU A 202 1.45 26.83 0.26
C GLU A 202 0.53 26.18 1.31
N GLY A 203 0.76 24.91 1.62
CA GLY A 203 -0.05 24.21 2.59
C GLY A 203 0.28 22.72 2.69
N TRP A 204 -0.64 21.97 3.27
CA TRP A 204 -0.51 20.53 3.42
C TRP A 204 -1.87 19.84 3.48
N VAL A 205 -1.89 18.54 3.21
CA VAL A 205 -3.00 17.63 3.49
C VAL A 205 -2.52 16.48 4.35
N TYR A 206 -3.38 16.01 5.25
CA TYR A 206 -3.16 14.87 6.11
C TYR A 206 -4.41 13.98 6.08
N ALA A 207 -4.24 12.73 5.72
CA ALA A 207 -5.33 11.76 5.69
C ALA A 207 -5.00 10.55 6.56
N GLU A 208 -5.93 10.19 7.43
CA GLU A 208 -5.97 8.93 8.16
C GLU A 208 -7.41 8.40 8.11
N TYR A 209 -7.64 7.21 8.61
CA TYR A 209 -8.95 6.60 8.54
C TYR A 209 -9.86 7.07 9.67
N PRO A 210 -11.01 7.65 9.41
CA PRO A 210 -11.64 8.17 8.19
C PRO A 210 -11.60 9.72 8.12
N LEU A 211 -10.44 10.30 8.29
CA LEU A 211 -10.23 11.72 8.53
C LEU A 211 -9.43 12.36 7.39
N LEU A 212 -9.79 13.59 7.00
CA LEU A 212 -8.97 14.48 6.19
C LEU A 212 -8.82 15.83 6.89
N GLN A 213 -7.58 16.22 7.13
CA GLN A 213 -7.18 17.57 7.57
C GLN A 213 -6.36 18.25 6.49
N ALA A 214 -6.40 19.58 6.45
CA ALA A 214 -5.57 20.34 5.53
C ALA A 214 -5.25 21.73 6.10
N LYS A 215 -4.18 22.31 5.56
CA LYS A 215 -3.91 23.76 5.64
C LYS A 215 -3.92 24.30 4.22
N LEU A 216 -4.88 25.17 3.93
CA LEU A 216 -5.13 25.75 2.61
C LEU A 216 -5.39 27.25 2.78
N ASP A 217 -4.73 28.08 1.98
CA ASP A 217 -4.91 29.56 2.02
C ASP A 217 -4.75 30.14 3.45
N GLY A 218 -3.76 29.61 4.21
CA GLY A 218 -3.51 30.03 5.59
C GLY A 218 -4.48 29.50 6.65
N ARG A 219 -5.59 28.84 6.26
CA ARG A 219 -6.56 28.20 7.16
C ARG A 219 -6.20 26.73 7.38
N GLU A 220 -6.33 26.27 8.60
CA GLU A 220 -6.09 24.88 8.99
C GLU A 220 -7.35 24.29 9.63
N GLY A 221 -7.69 23.06 9.29
CA GLY A 221 -8.86 22.39 9.86
C GLY A 221 -9.21 21.08 9.17
N TYR A 222 -10.38 20.57 9.50
CA TYR A 222 -10.91 19.32 8.98
C TYR A 222 -11.74 19.58 7.72
N LEU A 223 -11.51 18.79 6.67
CA LEU A 223 -12.29 18.79 5.44
C LEU A 223 -13.27 17.62 5.38
N TYR A 224 -12.92 16.49 6.00
CA TYR A 224 -13.76 15.31 6.08
C TYR A 224 -13.60 14.62 7.43
N PHE A 225 -14.71 14.21 8.01
CA PHE A 225 -14.74 13.42 9.22
C PHE A 225 -15.88 12.40 9.12
N GLY A 226 -15.52 11.15 8.81
CA GLY A 226 -16.48 10.08 8.53
C GLY A 226 -16.96 9.27 9.72
N ASP A 227 -16.42 9.49 10.92
CA ASP A 227 -16.82 8.74 12.11
C ASP A 227 -18.10 9.31 12.75
N LYS A 228 -19.22 8.72 12.37
CA LYS A 228 -20.53 9.07 12.96
C LYS A 228 -20.68 8.69 14.45
N ARG A 229 -19.72 7.94 15.01
CA ARG A 229 -19.73 7.52 16.42
C ARG A 229 -19.11 8.55 17.35
N SER A 230 -18.41 9.54 16.82
CA SER A 230 -17.89 10.65 17.63
C SER A 230 -19.01 11.48 18.19
N LYS A 231 -19.05 11.63 19.52
CA LYS A 231 -20.04 12.46 20.24
C LYS A 231 -19.88 13.96 19.98
N SER A 232 -18.72 14.38 19.51
CA SER A 232 -18.39 15.79 19.21
C SER A 232 -17.50 15.83 17.98
N PRO A 233 -18.08 15.70 16.76
CA PRO A 233 -17.30 15.80 15.54
C PRO A 233 -16.67 17.20 15.45
N PRO A 234 -15.43 17.31 14.94
CA PRO A 234 -14.82 18.62 14.72
C PRO A 234 -15.59 19.43 13.70
N GLN A 235 -15.58 20.74 13.86
CA GLN A 235 -16.15 21.63 12.86
C GLN A 235 -15.37 21.51 11.55
N LEU A 236 -16.08 21.19 10.46
CA LEU A 236 -15.48 21.14 9.14
C LEU A 236 -15.21 22.55 8.63
N MET A 237 -14.03 22.77 8.05
CA MET A 237 -13.77 23.98 7.29
C MET A 237 -14.38 23.87 5.89
N PRO A 238 -14.78 25.02 5.28
CA PRO A 238 -15.28 25.01 3.91
C PRO A 238 -14.22 24.45 2.94
N ALA A 239 -14.62 23.53 2.07
CA ALA A 239 -13.76 23.08 0.98
C ALA A 239 -13.51 24.24 0.00
N PRO A 240 -12.36 24.30 -0.66
CA PRO A 240 -12.10 25.29 -1.70
C PRO A 240 -13.13 25.20 -2.82
N ALA A 241 -13.47 26.36 -3.41
CA ALA A 241 -14.35 26.40 -4.56
C ALA A 241 -13.78 25.60 -5.73
N VAL A 242 -14.63 24.86 -6.42
CA VAL A 242 -14.27 24.10 -7.62
C VAL A 242 -14.08 25.11 -8.77
N ARG A 243 -12.97 24.95 -9.52
CA ARG A 243 -12.67 25.73 -10.74
C ARG A 243 -13.08 24.90 -11.97
N PRO A 244 -13.37 25.53 -13.12
CA PRO A 244 -13.82 24.82 -14.33
C PRO A 244 -12.81 23.78 -14.86
N ASP A 245 -11.52 23.99 -14.63
CA ASP A 245 -10.40 23.14 -15.07
C ASP A 245 -9.87 22.19 -14.00
N ASP A 246 -10.52 22.16 -12.81
CA ASP A 246 -10.10 21.26 -11.75
C ASP A 246 -10.22 19.78 -12.17
N ILE A 247 -9.19 19.03 -11.89
CA ILE A 247 -9.20 17.57 -11.96
C ILE A 247 -10.21 17.04 -10.94
N ARG A 248 -11.13 16.22 -11.41
CA ARG A 248 -12.14 15.58 -10.55
C ARG A 248 -12.02 14.07 -10.65
N PHE A 249 -12.07 13.42 -9.52
CA PHE A 249 -12.14 11.98 -9.42
C PHE A 249 -13.51 11.53 -8.90
N TYR A 250 -14.01 10.44 -9.46
CA TYR A 250 -15.28 9.88 -9.02
C TYR A 250 -15.05 8.89 -7.88
N VAL A 251 -15.74 9.12 -6.76
CA VAL A 251 -15.81 8.13 -5.68
C VAL A 251 -16.71 6.99 -6.13
N LYS A 252 -16.15 5.81 -6.34
CA LYS A 252 -16.90 4.59 -6.62
C LYS A 252 -16.23 3.39 -5.98
N SER A 253 -16.99 2.32 -5.78
CA SER A 253 -16.43 1.06 -5.33
C SER A 253 -15.42 0.53 -6.36
N ASP A 254 -14.24 0.17 -5.91
CA ASP A 254 -13.19 -0.47 -6.70
C ASP A 254 -13.66 -1.77 -7.37
N LYS A 255 -14.57 -2.51 -6.73
CA LYS A 255 -15.19 -3.73 -7.29
C LYS A 255 -16.15 -3.39 -8.42
N GLN A 256 -16.96 -2.34 -8.26
CA GLN A 256 -17.83 -1.87 -9.33
C GLN A 256 -17.01 -1.29 -10.49
N ASP A 257 -15.93 -0.55 -10.18
CA ASP A 257 -14.98 -0.06 -11.17
C ASP A 257 -14.40 -1.19 -12.03
N PHE A 258 -13.98 -2.29 -11.40
CA PHE A 258 -13.47 -3.44 -12.12
C PHE A 258 -14.51 -4.02 -13.09
N ILE A 259 -15.78 -4.19 -12.64
CA ILE A 259 -16.86 -4.69 -13.49
C ILE A 259 -17.12 -3.75 -14.67
N ASP A 260 -17.13 -2.44 -14.42
CA ASP A 260 -17.34 -1.43 -15.46
C ASP A 260 -16.19 -1.42 -16.48
N CYS A 261 -14.95 -1.55 -16.00
CA CYS A 261 -13.77 -1.65 -16.85
C CYS A 261 -13.71 -2.96 -17.66
N VAL A 262 -14.18 -4.08 -17.11
CA VAL A 262 -14.33 -5.34 -17.87
C VAL A 262 -15.30 -5.16 -19.04
N LYS A 263 -16.41 -4.45 -18.84
CA LYS A 263 -17.41 -4.19 -19.89
C LYS A 263 -16.92 -3.18 -20.93
N SER A 264 -16.28 -2.10 -20.48
CA SER A 264 -15.81 -1.02 -21.35
C SER A 264 -14.43 -1.27 -21.97
N ARG A 265 -13.68 -2.27 -21.46
CA ARG A 265 -12.25 -2.52 -21.73
C ARG A 265 -11.35 -1.35 -21.32
N GLY A 266 -11.82 -0.54 -20.35
CA GLY A 266 -11.08 0.58 -19.78
C GLY A 266 -10.04 0.15 -18.76
N GLU A 267 -9.29 1.14 -18.25
CA GLU A 267 -8.32 0.96 -17.17
C GLU A 267 -9.00 1.13 -15.80
N THR A 268 -8.68 0.25 -14.86
CA THR A 268 -9.21 0.28 -13.49
C THR A 268 -8.58 1.41 -12.65
N LEU A 269 -9.19 1.73 -11.52
CA LEU A 269 -8.65 2.70 -10.54
C LEU A 269 -7.22 2.37 -10.11
N GLU A 270 -6.89 1.07 -10.01
CA GLU A 270 -5.54 0.59 -9.71
C GLU A 270 -5.16 -0.56 -10.65
N PRO A 271 -4.64 -0.24 -11.85
CA PRO A 271 -4.23 -1.25 -12.81
C PRO A 271 -2.90 -1.91 -12.40
N ALA A 272 -2.53 -2.99 -13.09
CA ALA A 272 -1.34 -3.78 -12.81
C ALA A 272 -0.04 -2.95 -12.69
N GLU A 273 0.16 -1.95 -13.56
CA GLU A 273 1.35 -1.08 -13.52
C GLU A 273 1.43 -0.28 -12.22
N VAL A 274 0.31 0.29 -11.79
CA VAL A 274 0.25 1.07 -10.55
C VAL A 274 0.48 0.17 -9.35
N GLY A 275 -0.24 -0.95 -9.24
CA GLY A 275 -0.05 -1.90 -8.14
C GLY A 275 1.38 -2.45 -8.07
N HIS A 276 2.01 -2.72 -9.23
CA HIS A 276 3.42 -3.11 -9.32
C HIS A 276 4.35 -2.02 -8.76
N ARG A 277 4.19 -0.77 -9.20
CA ARG A 277 5.07 0.33 -8.75
C ARG A 277 4.94 0.61 -7.27
N VAL A 278 3.71 0.66 -6.77
CA VAL A 278 3.47 0.90 -5.34
C VAL A 278 4.00 -0.25 -4.49
N THR A 279 3.76 -1.51 -4.87
CA THR A 279 4.34 -2.67 -4.17
C THR A 279 5.88 -2.65 -4.21
N SER A 280 6.46 -2.21 -5.33
CA SER A 280 7.91 -2.11 -5.47
C SER A 280 8.55 -1.13 -4.49
N LEU A 281 7.85 -0.09 -4.02
CA LEU A 281 8.37 0.79 -2.96
C LEU A 281 8.68 -0.01 -1.69
N GLY A 282 7.78 -0.93 -1.30
CA GLY A 282 8.00 -1.83 -0.16
C GLY A 282 9.18 -2.78 -0.38
N HIS A 283 9.24 -3.43 -1.54
CA HIS A 283 10.35 -4.34 -1.87
C HIS A 283 11.70 -3.61 -1.91
N LEU A 284 11.78 -2.44 -2.52
CA LEU A 284 13.00 -1.64 -2.58
C LEU A 284 13.46 -1.19 -1.19
N GLY A 285 12.53 -0.81 -0.31
CA GLY A 285 12.82 -0.52 1.09
C GLY A 285 13.40 -1.74 1.82
N GLN A 286 12.79 -2.90 1.66
CA GLN A 286 13.28 -4.18 2.19
C GLN A 286 14.70 -4.49 1.69
N ILE A 287 14.95 -4.37 0.39
CA ILE A 287 16.26 -4.60 -0.23
C ILE A 287 17.31 -3.62 0.34
N ALA A 288 16.98 -2.33 0.43
CA ALA A 288 17.89 -1.34 0.98
C ALA A 288 18.30 -1.64 2.44
N ILE A 289 17.34 -2.12 3.27
CA ILE A 289 17.63 -2.56 4.65
C ILE A 289 18.54 -3.79 4.65
N GLN A 290 18.26 -4.79 3.81
CA GLN A 290 19.06 -6.03 3.75
C GLN A 290 20.47 -5.80 3.25
N VAL A 291 20.64 -4.93 2.27
CA VAL A 291 21.95 -4.56 1.70
C VAL A 291 22.72 -3.61 2.62
N GLY A 292 22.03 -2.85 3.46
CA GLY A 292 22.62 -1.87 4.37
C GLY A 292 23.29 -0.70 3.66
N GLN A 293 22.85 -0.38 2.44
CA GLN A 293 23.42 0.68 1.60
C GLN A 293 22.33 1.51 0.94
N LYS A 294 22.67 2.76 0.63
CA LYS A 294 21.87 3.63 -0.20
C LYS A 294 21.83 3.12 -1.64
N LEU A 295 20.64 2.92 -2.18
CA LEU A 295 20.41 2.52 -3.56
C LEU A 295 20.23 3.76 -4.44
N LYS A 296 20.76 3.72 -5.68
CA LYS A 296 20.57 4.73 -6.72
C LYS A 296 20.14 4.07 -8.02
N PHE A 297 19.25 4.71 -8.76
CA PHE A 297 18.68 4.22 -10.02
C PHE A 297 18.82 5.25 -11.13
#